data_b05818d57de1993604fa34148b385faa
#
_entry.id   b05818d57de1993604fa34148b385faa
#
_cell.length_a   1.000
_cell.length_b   1.000
_cell.length_c   1.000
_cell.angle_alpha   90.00
_cell.angle_beta   90.00
_cell.angle_gamma   90.00
#
_symmetry.space_group_name_H-M   'P 1'
#
loop_
_entity.id
_entity.type
_entity.pdbx_description
1 polymer ?
#
loop_
_entity_poly.entity_id
_entity_poly.type
_entity_poly.pdbx_seq_one_letter_code
_entity_poly.pdbx_strand_id
1 'polypeptide(L)'
;MFPDFLENPSDVAAPLLLGCTLTRTITLNGEKHKLVARIVETEAYDQDDPASHAFGGPSDRNAAMFGPAGHLYVYVSYGMHHCCNVVCEPEGFGSGCLVRAVEPLEGVEVMRELREAGRVGKAKAGHEVASAGHDCEAQAGHEAEQAGRVRKHPLKLRDLTNGPGKVCAALVIDKELYGHDLTAEPLVLDYAPLLPGETIGRSPRVGISKNADALKRYFIEENAFVSRA
;
A
#
# COMPACT_ATOMS: atom_id res chain seq x y z
N MET A 1 19.99 8.04 10.44
CA MET A 1 20.38 8.43 9.08
C MET A 1 19.36 7.82 8.18
N PHE A 2 18.72 8.61 7.32
CA PHE A 2 17.72 8.12 6.35
C PHE A 2 18.42 7.16 5.38
N PRO A 3 17.76 6.11 4.91
CA PRO A 3 18.45 5.11 4.10
C PRO A 3 18.86 5.66 2.73
N ASP A 4 20.18 5.91 2.56
CA ASP A 4 20.81 6.41 1.33
C ASP A 4 20.51 5.50 0.10
N PHE A 5 20.06 4.26 0.34
CA PHE A 5 19.70 3.34 -0.74
C PHE A 5 18.47 3.80 -1.54
N LEU A 6 17.67 4.71 -1.01
CA LEU A 6 16.52 5.28 -1.74
C LEU A 6 16.95 6.23 -2.89
N GLU A 7 18.19 6.70 -2.90
CA GLU A 7 18.76 7.44 -4.04
C GLU A 7 19.05 6.55 -5.27
N ASN A 8 18.90 5.21 -5.14
CA ASN A 8 19.14 4.26 -6.23
C ASN A 8 17.86 4.02 -7.07
N PRO A 9 18.01 3.43 -8.27
CA PRO A 9 16.89 2.95 -9.09
C PRO A 9 15.89 2.09 -8.33
N SER A 10 14.61 2.18 -8.71
CA SER A 10 13.52 1.50 -7.99
C SER A 10 13.69 -0.01 -7.89
N ASP A 11 14.31 -0.65 -8.86
CA ASP A 11 14.57 -2.09 -8.86
C ASP A 11 15.73 -2.49 -7.91
N VAL A 12 16.58 -1.52 -7.51
CA VAL A 12 17.58 -1.66 -6.45
C VAL A 12 16.99 -1.31 -5.08
N ALA A 13 16.21 -0.23 -5.00
CA ALA A 13 15.62 0.25 -3.75
C ALA A 13 14.52 -0.70 -3.22
N ALA A 14 13.66 -1.24 -4.11
CA ALA A 14 12.53 -2.07 -3.72
C ALA A 14 12.91 -3.33 -2.91
N PRO A 15 13.91 -4.14 -3.29
CA PRO A 15 14.35 -5.26 -2.45
C PRO A 15 15.01 -4.82 -1.13
N LEU A 16 15.64 -3.64 -1.06
CA LEU A 16 16.26 -3.10 0.16
C LEU A 16 15.24 -2.53 1.15
N LEU A 17 14.02 -2.22 0.71
CA LEU A 17 12.90 -1.88 1.58
C LEU A 17 12.34 -3.08 2.34
N LEU A 18 12.59 -4.31 1.89
CA LEU A 18 12.15 -5.51 2.61
C LEU A 18 12.88 -5.62 3.95
N GLY A 19 12.13 -5.77 5.02
CA GLY A 19 12.65 -5.76 6.39
C GLY A 19 12.51 -4.41 7.08
N CYS A 20 12.55 -3.29 6.35
CA CYS A 20 12.31 -1.95 6.91
C CYS A 20 10.94 -1.87 7.59
N THR A 21 10.80 -0.97 8.57
CA THR A 21 9.54 -0.78 9.30
C THR A 21 8.89 0.56 8.99
N LEU A 22 7.57 0.56 8.91
CA LEU A 22 6.73 1.75 8.90
C LEU A 22 6.14 1.93 10.31
N THR A 23 6.44 3.05 10.94
CA THR A 23 5.85 3.46 12.21
C THR A 23 4.84 4.56 11.97
N ARG A 24 3.58 4.30 12.26
CA ARG A 24 2.46 5.25 12.12
C ARG A 24 1.92 5.66 13.48
N THR A 25 1.91 6.95 13.78
CA THR A 25 1.23 7.54 14.95
C THR A 25 -0.13 8.08 14.53
N ILE A 26 -1.21 7.60 15.15
CA ILE A 26 -2.58 8.07 14.91
C ILE A 26 -3.26 8.49 16.21
N THR A 27 -4.30 9.32 16.10
CA THR A 27 -5.22 9.56 17.22
C THR A 27 -6.56 8.92 16.91
N LEU A 28 -7.01 7.99 17.75
CA LEU A 28 -8.30 7.33 17.62
C LEU A 28 -9.06 7.48 18.94
N ASN A 29 -10.30 7.99 18.89
CA ASN A 29 -11.13 8.27 20.08
C ASN A 29 -10.45 9.15 21.15
N GLY A 30 -9.55 10.06 20.73
CA GLY A 30 -8.80 10.95 21.62
C GLY A 30 -7.53 10.35 22.21
N GLU A 31 -7.23 9.10 21.94
CA GLU A 31 -6.00 8.40 22.40
C GLU A 31 -4.99 8.27 21.27
N LYS A 32 -3.70 8.44 21.62
CA LYS A 32 -2.60 8.21 20.65
C LYS A 32 -2.26 6.72 20.60
N HIS A 33 -2.19 6.21 19.38
CA HIS A 33 -1.79 4.82 19.08
C HIS A 33 -0.58 4.81 18.16
N LYS A 34 0.36 3.94 18.48
CA LYS A 34 1.51 3.62 17.64
C LYS A 34 1.25 2.31 16.91
N LEU A 35 1.35 2.34 15.58
CA LEU A 35 1.18 1.19 14.71
C LEU A 35 2.52 0.93 14.03
N VAL A 36 3.10 -0.25 14.22
CA VAL A 36 4.37 -0.62 13.60
C VAL A 36 4.14 -1.82 12.69
N ALA A 37 4.65 -1.72 11.47
CA ALA A 37 4.54 -2.80 10.49
C ALA A 37 5.84 -2.92 9.68
N ARG A 38 6.27 -4.17 9.43
CA ARG A 38 7.46 -4.51 8.68
C ARG A 38 7.11 -4.73 7.21
N ILE A 39 7.84 -4.13 6.28
CA ILE A 39 7.64 -4.31 4.85
C ILE A 39 8.11 -5.71 4.45
N VAL A 40 7.21 -6.48 3.82
CA VAL A 40 7.48 -7.87 3.39
C VAL A 40 7.28 -8.08 1.89
N GLU A 41 6.68 -7.10 1.19
CA GLU A 41 6.45 -7.16 -0.26
C GLU A 41 6.44 -5.77 -0.86
N THR A 42 7.17 -5.60 -1.98
CA THR A 42 7.28 -4.35 -2.74
C THR A 42 7.20 -4.60 -4.25
N GLU A 43 6.87 -3.55 -5.01
CA GLU A 43 7.01 -3.54 -6.47
C GLU A 43 7.72 -2.28 -6.93
N ALA A 44 8.64 -2.40 -7.90
CA ALA A 44 9.40 -1.30 -8.46
C ALA A 44 8.69 -0.69 -9.68
N TYR A 45 8.68 0.64 -9.75
CA TYR A 45 8.12 1.44 -10.84
C TYR A 45 9.00 2.67 -11.09
N ASP A 46 9.35 2.91 -12.34
CA ASP A 46 10.12 4.08 -12.79
C ASP A 46 9.45 4.75 -14.00
N GLN A 47 9.91 5.94 -14.39
CA GLN A 47 9.32 6.68 -15.49
C GLN A 47 9.53 6.06 -16.88
N ASP A 48 10.45 5.12 -17.02
CA ASP A 48 10.72 4.41 -18.28
C ASP A 48 9.88 3.14 -18.42
N ASP A 49 9.13 2.79 -17.35
CA ASP A 49 8.26 1.62 -17.30
C ASP A 49 6.81 2.00 -17.74
N PRO A 50 6.29 1.42 -18.84
CA PRO A 50 4.95 1.73 -19.32
C PRO A 50 3.81 1.34 -18.36
N ALA A 51 4.10 0.57 -17.29
CA ALA A 51 3.16 0.27 -16.22
C ALA A 51 3.18 1.31 -15.08
N SER A 52 4.14 2.23 -15.09
CA SER A 52 4.29 3.26 -14.06
C SER A 52 3.34 4.44 -14.29
N HIS A 53 2.89 5.05 -13.20
CA HIS A 53 2.19 6.33 -13.24
C HIS A 53 3.09 7.49 -13.71
N ALA A 54 4.42 7.33 -13.63
CA ALA A 54 5.39 8.34 -14.06
C ALA A 54 5.73 8.26 -15.57
N PHE A 55 5.31 7.20 -16.28
CA PHE A 55 5.67 6.95 -17.68
C PHE A 55 5.31 8.10 -18.65
N GLY A 56 4.24 8.82 -18.38
CA GLY A 56 3.78 9.96 -19.19
C GLY A 56 4.42 11.28 -18.79
N GLY A 57 5.41 11.28 -17.90
CA GLY A 57 5.99 12.48 -17.31
C GLY A 57 5.20 13.03 -16.12
N PRO A 58 5.62 14.18 -15.57
CA PRO A 58 5.00 14.76 -14.37
C PRO A 58 3.60 15.34 -14.66
N SER A 59 2.73 15.25 -13.67
CA SER A 59 1.38 15.82 -13.63
C SER A 59 1.02 16.13 -12.17
N ASP A 60 -0.02 16.92 -11.93
CA ASP A 60 -0.50 17.21 -10.56
C ASP A 60 -0.80 15.94 -9.76
N ARG A 61 -1.25 14.89 -10.43
CA ARG A 61 -1.59 13.62 -9.80
C ARG A 61 -0.36 12.85 -9.29
N ASN A 62 0.74 12.89 -10.01
CA ASN A 62 1.92 12.06 -9.76
C ASN A 62 3.16 12.88 -9.37
N ALA A 63 3.02 14.18 -9.13
CA ALA A 63 4.12 15.10 -8.86
C ALA A 63 5.06 14.58 -7.74
N ALA A 64 4.49 13.94 -6.70
CA ALA A 64 5.30 13.39 -5.62
C ALA A 64 6.27 12.28 -6.08
N MET A 65 5.97 11.55 -7.17
CA MET A 65 6.92 10.56 -7.71
C MET A 65 8.18 11.17 -8.30
N PHE A 66 8.15 12.47 -8.64
CA PHE A 66 9.27 13.25 -9.15
C PHE A 66 9.93 14.12 -8.07
N GLY A 67 9.46 14.02 -6.83
CA GLY A 67 10.00 14.71 -5.67
C GLY A 67 11.22 14.00 -5.08
N PRO A 68 11.71 14.47 -3.92
CA PRO A 68 12.87 13.88 -3.26
C PRO A 68 12.65 12.43 -2.84
N ALA A 69 13.72 11.62 -2.89
CA ALA A 69 13.71 10.26 -2.36
C ALA A 69 13.27 10.25 -0.90
N GLY A 70 12.57 9.18 -0.50
CA GLY A 70 12.05 9.04 0.86
C GLY A 70 10.77 9.79 1.17
N HIS A 71 10.14 10.39 0.16
CA HIS A 71 8.79 10.93 0.29
C HIS A 71 7.75 9.90 -0.13
N LEU A 72 6.49 10.14 0.27
CA LEU A 72 5.41 9.20 0.04
C LEU A 72 4.54 9.65 -1.15
N TYR A 73 4.39 8.79 -2.14
CA TYR A 73 3.39 8.96 -3.20
C TYR A 73 2.16 8.13 -2.88
N VAL A 74 1.03 8.79 -2.63
CA VAL A 74 -0.26 8.14 -2.34
C VAL A 74 -1.23 8.39 -3.48
N TYR A 75 -1.89 7.33 -3.96
CA TYR A 75 -2.93 7.42 -4.99
C TYR A 75 -4.14 6.55 -4.67
N VAL A 76 -5.26 6.87 -5.33
CA VAL A 76 -6.48 6.06 -5.24
C VAL A 76 -6.52 5.06 -6.39
N SER A 77 -6.58 3.79 -6.04
CA SER A 77 -6.72 2.67 -6.97
C SER A 77 -8.18 2.24 -7.07
N TYR A 78 -8.69 2.06 -8.30
CA TYR A 78 -10.08 1.69 -8.61
C TYR A 78 -11.14 2.58 -7.92
N GLY A 79 -10.81 3.85 -7.64
CA GLY A 79 -11.72 4.78 -6.97
C GLY A 79 -12.03 4.49 -5.49
N MET A 80 -11.49 3.42 -4.91
CA MET A 80 -11.91 2.90 -3.61
C MET A 80 -10.80 2.66 -2.60
N HIS A 81 -9.55 2.49 -3.03
CA HIS A 81 -8.45 2.11 -2.16
C HIS A 81 -7.26 3.03 -2.35
N HIS A 82 -6.69 3.52 -1.26
CA HIS A 82 -5.38 4.15 -1.30
C HIS A 82 -4.30 3.09 -1.46
N CYS A 83 -3.26 3.43 -2.21
CA CYS A 83 -2.00 2.71 -2.32
C CYS A 83 -0.87 3.70 -2.08
N CYS A 84 0.23 3.27 -1.50
CA CYS A 84 1.37 4.12 -1.19
C CYS A 84 2.67 3.57 -1.76
N ASN A 85 3.52 4.47 -2.23
CA ASN A 85 4.86 4.18 -2.74
C ASN A 85 5.87 5.02 -1.98
N VAL A 86 7.00 4.42 -1.67
CA VAL A 86 8.19 5.14 -1.23
C VAL A 86 8.89 5.67 -2.48
N VAL A 87 9.03 6.98 -2.60
CA VAL A 87 9.72 7.63 -3.72
C VAL A 87 11.22 7.33 -3.62
N CYS A 88 11.84 7.04 -4.73
CA CYS A 88 13.27 6.74 -4.83
C CYS A 88 13.86 7.45 -6.05
N GLU A 89 15.19 7.39 -6.21
CA GLU A 89 15.98 8.13 -7.18
C GLU A 89 16.06 9.65 -6.93
N PRO A 90 16.97 10.35 -7.57
CA PRO A 90 17.10 11.80 -7.41
C PRO A 90 15.85 12.56 -7.84
N GLU A 91 15.59 13.69 -7.17
CA GLU A 91 14.51 14.59 -7.52
C GLU A 91 14.52 14.95 -9.01
N GLY A 92 13.35 14.92 -9.63
CA GLY A 92 13.15 15.14 -11.06
C GLY A 92 13.08 13.86 -11.89
N PHE A 93 13.45 12.68 -11.35
CA PHE A 93 13.25 11.39 -11.99
C PHE A 93 12.04 10.67 -11.33
N GLY A 94 11.02 10.37 -12.13
CA GLY A 94 9.78 9.78 -11.62
C GLY A 94 9.91 8.31 -11.26
N SER A 95 10.09 8.00 -9.98
CA SER A 95 10.35 6.64 -9.51
C SER A 95 9.72 6.36 -8.14
N GLY A 96 9.37 5.10 -7.86
CA GLY A 96 8.83 4.72 -6.57
C GLY A 96 8.65 3.21 -6.39
N CYS A 97 8.67 2.81 -5.13
CA CYS A 97 8.48 1.44 -4.67
C CYS A 97 7.11 1.30 -4.00
N LEU A 98 6.18 0.60 -4.64
CA LEU A 98 4.87 0.30 -4.05
C LEU A 98 5.05 -0.62 -2.84
N VAL A 99 4.51 -0.22 -1.68
CA VAL A 99 4.41 -1.10 -0.50
C VAL A 99 3.17 -1.98 -0.66
N ARG A 100 3.37 -3.25 -1.01
CA ARG A 100 2.27 -4.16 -1.29
C ARG A 100 1.74 -4.88 -0.07
N ALA A 101 2.62 -5.32 0.80
CA ALA A 101 2.24 -6.01 2.02
C ALA A 101 3.22 -5.72 3.15
N VAL A 102 2.68 -5.72 4.36
CA VAL A 102 3.46 -5.54 5.59
C VAL A 102 3.06 -6.58 6.63
N GLU A 103 3.97 -6.95 7.49
CA GLU A 103 3.76 -7.77 8.69
C GLU A 103 3.48 -6.84 9.88
N PRO A 104 2.29 -6.90 10.51
CA PRO A 104 1.97 -6.10 11.68
C PRO A 104 2.82 -6.52 12.89
N LEU A 105 3.50 -5.57 13.53
CA LEU A 105 4.36 -5.81 14.70
C LEU A 105 3.77 -5.24 15.98
N GLU A 106 3.23 -4.00 15.94
CA GLU A 106 2.65 -3.30 17.09
C GLU A 106 1.32 -2.64 16.70
N GLY A 107 0.36 -2.56 17.61
CA GLY A 107 -0.96 -1.95 17.35
C GLY A 107 -1.90 -2.82 16.53
N VAL A 108 -1.72 -4.15 16.55
CA VAL A 108 -2.44 -5.11 15.69
C VAL A 108 -3.96 -5.03 15.86
N GLU A 109 -4.45 -4.89 17.09
CA GLU A 109 -5.90 -4.82 17.34
C GLU A 109 -6.51 -3.51 16.81
N VAL A 110 -5.77 -2.40 16.92
CA VAL A 110 -6.16 -1.11 16.31
C VAL A 110 -6.21 -1.23 14.78
N MET A 111 -5.20 -1.85 14.17
CA MET A 111 -5.22 -2.13 12.72
C MET A 111 -6.43 -2.98 12.32
N ARG A 112 -6.81 -3.96 13.15
CA ARG A 112 -8.00 -4.80 12.92
C ARG A 112 -9.28 -3.96 12.97
N GLU A 113 -9.45 -3.14 14.00
CA GLU A 113 -10.59 -2.23 14.16
C GLU A 113 -10.73 -1.30 12.95
N LEU A 114 -9.65 -0.63 12.54
CA LEU A 114 -9.62 0.25 11.37
C LEU A 114 -10.02 -0.49 10.07
N ARG A 115 -9.52 -1.69 9.87
CA ARG A 115 -9.84 -2.53 8.72
C ARG A 115 -11.30 -2.99 8.70
N GLU A 116 -11.88 -3.29 9.86
CA GLU A 116 -13.28 -3.70 9.99
C GLU A 116 -14.23 -2.52 9.84
N ALA A 117 -13.91 -1.36 10.45
CA ALA A 117 -14.68 -0.12 10.30
C ALA A 117 -14.77 0.35 8.85
N GLY A 118 -13.66 0.32 8.10
CA GLY A 118 -13.62 0.64 6.66
C GLY A 118 -14.50 -0.28 5.79
N ARG A 119 -14.73 -1.50 6.21
CA ARG A 119 -15.66 -2.44 5.53
C ARG A 119 -17.11 -2.11 5.78
N VAL A 120 -17.45 -1.75 7.01
CA VAL A 120 -18.82 -1.37 7.38
C VAL A 120 -19.23 -0.07 6.69
N GLY A 121 -18.33 0.92 6.61
CA GLY A 121 -18.56 2.19 5.90
C GLY A 121 -18.82 1.97 4.39
N LYS A 122 -18.06 1.09 3.75
CA LYS A 122 -18.25 0.74 2.33
C LYS A 122 -19.56 -0.01 2.06
N ALA A 123 -19.97 -0.90 2.96
CA ALA A 123 -21.25 -1.61 2.85
C ALA A 123 -22.44 -0.64 2.96
N LYS A 124 -22.37 0.37 3.84
CA LYS A 124 -23.41 1.42 3.97
C LYS A 124 -23.47 2.33 2.75
N ALA A 125 -22.31 2.80 2.23
CA ALA A 125 -22.23 3.66 1.05
C ALA A 125 -22.77 2.95 -0.21
N GLY A 126 -22.50 1.65 -0.38
CA GLY A 126 -23.04 0.85 -1.47
C GLY A 126 -24.57 0.68 -1.41
N HIS A 127 -25.16 0.72 -0.22
CA HIS A 127 -26.60 0.61 -0.05
C HIS A 127 -27.34 1.94 -0.35
N GLU A 128 -26.72 3.08 -0.06
CA GLU A 128 -27.29 4.41 -0.36
C GLU A 128 -27.26 4.72 -1.86
N VAL A 129 -26.24 4.27 -2.60
CA VAL A 129 -26.15 4.47 -4.05
C VAL A 129 -27.16 3.62 -4.82
N ALA A 130 -27.51 2.43 -4.32
CA ALA A 130 -28.50 1.53 -4.94
C ALA A 130 -29.95 2.03 -4.82
N SER A 131 -30.24 3.00 -3.92
CA SER A 131 -31.60 3.56 -3.73
C SER A 131 -31.89 4.80 -4.58
N ALA A 132 -30.93 5.33 -5.33
CA ALA A 132 -31.03 6.62 -6.06
C ALA A 132 -30.99 6.50 -7.59
N GLY A 133 -31.18 5.35 -8.21
CA GLY A 133 -31.07 5.19 -9.66
C GLY A 133 -32.20 4.34 -10.27
N HIS A 134 -33.05 5.00 -11.08
CA HIS A 134 -34.01 4.33 -11.96
C HIS A 134 -33.31 3.72 -13.19
N ASP A 135 -33.73 2.49 -13.53
CA ASP A 135 -33.64 1.80 -14.83
C ASP A 135 -32.25 1.58 -15.48
N CYS A 136 -31.63 0.45 -15.14
CA CYS A 136 -30.90 -0.42 -16.07
C CYS A 136 -30.92 -1.86 -15.54
N GLU A 137 -31.83 -2.66 -16.03
CA GLU A 137 -31.92 -4.10 -15.78
C GLU A 137 -30.80 -4.85 -16.51
N ALA A 138 -30.35 -5.92 -15.85
CA ALA A 138 -29.48 -7.01 -16.33
C ALA A 138 -27.96 -6.79 -16.18
N GLN A 139 -27.44 -7.30 -15.07
CA GLN A 139 -26.17 -7.93 -14.74
C GLN A 139 -25.62 -7.63 -13.33
N ALA A 140 -26.40 -6.99 -12.44
CA ALA A 140 -25.99 -6.66 -11.08
C ALA A 140 -26.34 -7.74 -10.01
N GLY A 141 -26.82 -8.91 -10.41
CA GLY A 141 -27.39 -9.92 -9.49
C GLY A 141 -26.39 -10.70 -8.62
N HIS A 142 -25.09 -10.77 -8.99
CA HIS A 142 -24.12 -11.59 -8.26
C HIS A 142 -23.18 -10.82 -7.31
N GLU A 143 -23.01 -9.52 -7.50
CA GLU A 143 -22.13 -8.72 -6.63
C GLU A 143 -22.84 -8.11 -5.41
N ALA A 144 -24.14 -7.82 -5.51
CA ALA A 144 -24.92 -7.22 -4.43
C ALA A 144 -25.14 -8.18 -3.24
N GLU A 145 -25.15 -9.50 -3.47
CA GLU A 145 -25.35 -10.52 -2.43
C GLU A 145 -24.11 -10.71 -1.52
N GLN A 146 -22.93 -10.28 -1.96
CA GLN A 146 -21.71 -10.34 -1.16
C GLN A 146 -21.46 -9.11 -0.27
N ALA A 147 -22.11 -7.98 -0.53
CA ALA A 147 -21.92 -6.75 0.23
C ALA A 147 -22.67 -6.73 1.58
N GLY A 148 -23.68 -7.57 1.76
CA GLY A 148 -24.54 -7.61 2.97
C GLY A 148 -24.12 -8.59 4.07
N ARG A 149 -23.10 -9.41 3.87
CA ARG A 149 -22.62 -10.34 4.90
C ARG A 149 -21.67 -9.66 5.87
N VAL A 150 -22.18 -9.13 6.96
CA VAL A 150 -21.37 -8.90 8.19
C VAL A 150 -20.72 -10.24 8.54
N ARG A 151 -19.41 -10.34 8.37
CA ARG A 151 -18.67 -11.58 8.71
C ARG A 151 -18.80 -11.83 10.19
N LYS A 152 -19.29 -13.01 10.57
CA LYS A 152 -19.44 -13.49 11.97
C LYS A 152 -18.10 -13.70 12.70
N HIS A 153 -16.96 -13.58 12.00
CA HIS A 153 -15.63 -13.83 12.55
C HIS A 153 -14.68 -12.66 12.26
N PRO A 154 -13.82 -12.28 13.23
CA PRO A 154 -12.82 -11.24 13.05
C PRO A 154 -11.86 -11.58 11.90
N LEU A 155 -11.24 -10.54 11.32
CA LEU A 155 -10.23 -10.70 10.27
C LEU A 155 -9.07 -11.56 10.79
N LYS A 156 -8.65 -12.55 10.01
CA LYS A 156 -7.41 -13.29 10.31
C LYS A 156 -6.24 -12.34 10.25
N LEU A 157 -5.26 -12.53 11.12
CA LEU A 157 -4.07 -11.68 11.22
C LEU A 157 -3.41 -11.45 9.84
N ARG A 158 -3.15 -12.50 9.09
CA ARG A 158 -2.54 -12.42 7.75
C ARG A 158 -3.36 -11.63 6.72
N ASP A 159 -4.67 -11.47 6.92
CA ASP A 159 -5.56 -10.77 5.99
C ASP A 159 -5.65 -9.26 6.28
N LEU A 160 -5.00 -8.79 7.35
CA LEU A 160 -5.01 -7.38 7.73
C LEU A 160 -4.28 -6.51 6.72
N THR A 161 -3.11 -6.97 6.24
CA THR A 161 -2.12 -6.14 5.53
C THR A 161 -1.51 -6.80 4.29
N ASN A 162 -2.05 -7.94 3.82
CA ASN A 162 -1.57 -8.68 2.65
C ASN A 162 -2.17 -8.13 1.34
N GLY A 163 -1.89 -6.89 1.02
CA GLY A 163 -2.31 -6.20 -0.19
C GLY A 163 -2.23 -4.67 -0.02
N PRO A 164 -1.93 -3.89 -1.08
CA PRO A 164 -1.58 -2.47 -0.96
C PRO A 164 -2.72 -1.62 -0.37
N GLY A 165 -3.95 -1.83 -0.81
CA GLY A 165 -5.11 -1.15 -0.21
C GLY A 165 -5.40 -1.57 1.23
N LYS A 166 -4.98 -2.78 1.63
CA LYS A 166 -5.11 -3.25 3.01
C LYS A 166 -4.06 -2.60 3.90
N VAL A 167 -2.83 -2.44 3.41
CA VAL A 167 -1.75 -1.71 4.09
C VAL A 167 -2.21 -0.29 4.42
N CYS A 168 -2.65 0.46 3.41
CA CYS A 168 -3.12 1.83 3.61
C CYS A 168 -4.31 1.92 4.58
N ALA A 169 -5.27 0.99 4.49
CA ALA A 169 -6.41 0.97 5.41
C ALA A 169 -6.04 0.59 6.85
N ALA A 170 -5.03 -0.28 7.05
CA ALA A 170 -4.58 -0.68 8.37
C ALA A 170 -3.74 0.40 9.07
N LEU A 171 -2.96 1.17 8.29
CA LEU A 171 -2.07 2.22 8.80
C LEU A 171 -2.66 3.64 8.65
N VAL A 172 -3.92 3.79 8.22
CA VAL A 172 -4.55 5.11 7.96
C VAL A 172 -3.64 5.97 7.05
N ILE A 173 -3.23 5.38 5.91
CA ILE A 173 -2.49 6.10 4.87
C ILE A 173 -3.49 6.53 3.80
N ASP A 174 -3.65 7.82 3.63
CA ASP A 174 -4.55 8.45 2.67
C ASP A 174 -3.91 9.67 1.99
N LYS A 175 -4.72 10.48 1.32
CA LYS A 175 -4.27 11.66 0.59
C LYS A 175 -3.60 12.73 1.47
N GLU A 176 -3.85 12.75 2.77
CA GLU A 176 -3.24 13.71 3.70
C GLU A 176 -1.72 13.47 3.82
N LEU A 177 -1.29 12.22 3.54
CA LEU A 177 0.12 11.85 3.51
C LEU A 177 0.75 11.91 2.10
N TYR A 178 0.07 12.50 1.10
CA TYR A 178 0.69 12.71 -0.22
C TYR A 178 1.87 13.69 -0.12
N GLY A 179 3.06 13.25 -0.56
CA GLY A 179 4.30 14.03 -0.47
C GLY A 179 4.91 14.07 0.94
N HIS A 180 4.42 13.28 1.87
CA HIS A 180 4.93 13.23 3.25
C HIS A 180 6.38 12.73 3.28
N ASP A 181 7.24 13.43 4.05
CA ASP A 181 8.62 13.05 4.34
C ASP A 181 8.64 11.90 5.36
N LEU A 182 9.10 10.72 4.93
CA LEU A 182 9.14 9.51 5.75
C LEU A 182 10.21 9.53 6.86
N THR A 183 10.96 10.62 7.01
CA THR A 183 11.82 10.84 8.19
C THR A 183 11.09 11.47 9.37
N ALA A 184 9.85 11.94 9.16
CA ALA A 184 9.07 12.70 10.12
C ALA A 184 7.76 11.99 10.52
N GLU A 185 7.25 12.29 11.73
CA GLU A 185 5.90 11.91 12.10
C GLU A 185 4.86 12.63 11.21
N PRO A 186 3.72 12.03 10.96
CA PRO A 186 3.11 10.90 11.67
C PRO A 186 3.38 9.52 11.04
N LEU A 187 4.19 9.39 9.99
CA LEU A 187 4.56 8.11 9.37
C LEU A 187 6.06 8.09 9.10
N VAL A 188 6.79 7.25 9.81
CA VAL A 188 8.26 7.15 9.72
C VAL A 188 8.65 5.82 9.11
N LEU A 189 9.63 5.86 8.20
CA LEU A 189 10.30 4.68 7.65
C LEU A 189 11.65 4.51 8.36
N ASP A 190 11.80 3.38 9.05
CA ASP A 190 13.06 3.01 9.72
C ASP A 190 13.71 1.85 8.97
N TYR A 191 15.02 1.99 8.73
CA TYR A 191 15.80 0.92 8.12
C TYR A 191 15.96 -0.26 9.09
N ALA A 192 15.66 -1.45 8.58
CA ALA A 192 15.99 -2.70 9.25
C ALA A 192 16.35 -3.75 8.18
N PRO A 193 17.42 -4.54 8.38
CA PRO A 193 17.78 -5.59 7.44
C PRO A 193 16.81 -6.75 7.52
N LEU A 194 16.93 -7.67 6.58
CA LEU A 194 16.28 -8.98 6.65
C LEU A 194 16.75 -9.74 7.90
N LEU A 195 15.87 -10.55 8.46
CA LEU A 195 16.22 -11.43 9.57
C LEU A 195 17.14 -12.57 9.08
N PRO A 196 17.99 -13.13 9.98
CA PRO A 196 18.83 -14.27 9.61
C PRO A 196 18.03 -15.44 9.00
N GLY A 197 18.44 -15.89 7.83
CA GLY A 197 17.81 -16.98 7.10
C GLY A 197 16.66 -16.57 6.18
N GLU A 198 16.24 -15.33 6.17
CA GLU A 198 15.26 -14.84 5.18
C GLU A 198 15.92 -14.64 3.81
N THR A 199 15.16 -14.96 2.77
CA THR A 199 15.55 -14.83 1.36
C THR A 199 14.54 -13.97 0.61
N ILE A 200 15.00 -13.34 -0.47
CA ILE A 200 14.16 -12.49 -1.34
C ILE A 200 13.75 -13.28 -2.57
N GLY A 201 12.45 -13.48 -2.72
CA GLY A 201 11.84 -13.96 -3.95
C GLY A 201 11.57 -12.82 -4.93
N ARG A 202 11.55 -13.15 -6.23
CA ARG A 202 11.19 -12.23 -7.33
C ARG A 202 10.12 -12.86 -8.21
N SER A 203 9.20 -12.03 -8.69
CA SER A 203 8.18 -12.46 -9.64
C SER A 203 7.70 -11.29 -10.51
N PRO A 204 6.86 -11.55 -11.53
CA PRO A 204 6.07 -10.51 -12.16
C PRO A 204 5.20 -9.76 -11.14
N ARG A 205 4.93 -8.48 -11.47
CA ARG A 205 4.07 -7.60 -10.67
C ARG A 205 2.60 -8.01 -10.80
N VAL A 206 1.80 -7.71 -9.79
CA VAL A 206 0.41 -8.15 -9.71
C VAL A 206 -0.56 -7.08 -10.26
N GLY A 207 -1.47 -7.51 -11.12
CA GLY A 207 -2.60 -6.68 -11.58
C GLY A 207 -2.23 -5.60 -12.60
N ILE A 208 -1.11 -5.74 -13.31
CA ILE A 208 -0.69 -4.88 -14.41
C ILE A 208 -0.79 -5.61 -15.75
N SER A 209 -1.02 -4.85 -16.83
CA SER A 209 -1.12 -5.39 -18.20
C SER A 209 0.04 -4.98 -19.10
N LYS A 210 0.74 -3.89 -18.75
CA LYS A 210 1.90 -3.41 -19.49
C LYS A 210 3.16 -3.88 -18.80
N ASN A 211 4.19 -4.29 -19.57
CA ASN A 211 5.45 -4.82 -19.04
C ASN A 211 5.22 -5.91 -17.95
N ALA A 212 4.21 -6.76 -18.19
CA ALA A 212 3.67 -7.69 -17.20
C ALA A 212 4.69 -8.79 -16.80
N ASP A 213 5.60 -9.17 -17.72
CA ASP A 213 6.58 -10.24 -17.49
C ASP A 213 7.83 -9.77 -16.72
N ALA A 214 7.99 -8.46 -16.51
CA ALA A 214 9.13 -7.91 -15.79
C ALA A 214 9.12 -8.36 -14.33
N LEU A 215 10.24 -8.95 -13.86
CA LEU A 215 10.40 -9.44 -12.49
C LEU A 215 10.71 -8.27 -11.53
N LYS A 216 9.77 -7.34 -11.41
CA LYS A 216 9.88 -6.13 -10.57
C LYS A 216 9.03 -6.18 -9.29
N ARG A 217 8.58 -7.35 -8.88
CA ARG A 217 7.97 -7.62 -7.56
C ARG A 217 8.96 -8.39 -6.71
N TYR A 218 9.15 -7.93 -5.46
CA TYR A 218 10.09 -8.48 -4.49
C TYR A 218 9.34 -8.80 -3.21
N PHE A 219 9.68 -9.91 -2.56
CA PHE A 219 9.01 -10.34 -1.34
C PHE A 219 9.91 -11.22 -0.49
N ILE A 220 9.68 -11.23 0.82
CA ILE A 220 10.33 -12.18 1.73
C ILE A 220 9.68 -13.54 1.52
N GLU A 221 10.47 -14.53 1.07
CA GLU A 221 9.98 -15.89 0.81
C GLU A 221 9.38 -16.50 2.07
N GLU A 222 8.32 -17.28 1.89
CA GLU A 222 7.58 -17.98 2.96
C GLU A 222 6.95 -17.07 4.04
N ASN A 223 7.05 -15.74 3.94
CA ASN A 223 6.38 -14.85 4.88
C ASN A 223 4.86 -14.91 4.70
N ALA A 224 4.14 -15.15 5.79
CA ALA A 224 2.69 -15.39 5.78
C ALA A 224 1.84 -14.19 5.31
N PHE A 225 2.41 -12.97 5.31
CA PHE A 225 1.73 -11.73 4.93
C PHE A 225 1.92 -11.36 3.47
N VAL A 226 2.78 -12.03 2.73
CA VAL A 226 2.95 -11.80 1.29
C VAL A 226 1.60 -11.98 0.58
N SER A 227 1.26 -11.06 -0.32
CA SER A 227 0.00 -11.11 -1.04
C SER A 227 -0.03 -12.28 -2.03
N ARG A 228 -1.20 -12.85 -2.22
CA ARG A 228 -1.36 -13.86 -3.29
C ARG A 228 -1.33 -13.16 -4.64
N ALA A 229 -0.55 -13.72 -5.57
CA ALA A 229 -0.54 -13.34 -6.98
C ALA A 229 -1.80 -13.86 -7.67
#